data_ade4b84b9b5f77786a5e1cd191f0ebf1
#
_entry.id   ade4b84b9b5f77786a5e1cd191f0ebf1
#
_cell.length_a   1.000
_cell.length_b   1.000
_cell.length_c   1.000
_cell.angle_alpha   90.00
_cell.angle_beta   90.00
_cell.angle_gamma   90.00
#
_symmetry.space_group_name_H-M   'P 1'
#
loop_
_entity.id
_entity.type
_entity.pdbx_description
1 polymer ?
#
loop_
_entity_poly.entity_id
_entity_poly.type
_entity_poly.pdbx_seq_one_letter_code
_entity_poly.pdbx_strand_id
1 'polypeptide(L)'
;MSPLEIEILLHYYYCPVDYQGGDFSAPAVKNAIERFRDELNLLEPTQSMDVYHDPHYRITERGRVFMEALCNMPLPVKQWVMP
;
A
#
# COMPACT_ATOMS: atom_id res chain seq x y z
N MET A 1 11.47 -3.04 2.15
CA MET A 1 10.35 -2.46 1.39
C MET A 1 10.72 -1.04 0.99
N SER A 2 10.48 -0.66 -0.25
CA SER A 2 10.84 0.67 -0.74
C SER A 2 9.92 1.75 -0.19
N PRO A 3 10.34 3.03 -0.20
CA PRO A 3 9.45 4.12 0.22
C PRO A 3 8.14 4.18 -0.57
N LEU A 4 8.19 3.90 -1.87
CA LEU A 4 6.99 3.89 -2.69
C LEU A 4 6.03 2.79 -2.25
N GLU A 5 6.54 1.60 -1.98
CA GLU A 5 5.73 0.50 -1.51
C GLU A 5 5.06 0.81 -0.17
N ILE A 6 5.81 1.42 0.74
CA ILE A 6 5.26 1.84 2.03
C ILE A 6 4.15 2.88 1.84
N GLU A 7 4.38 3.84 0.95
CA GLU A 7 3.39 4.87 0.65
C GLU A 7 2.09 4.27 0.11
N ILE A 8 2.20 3.34 -0.84
CA ILE A 8 1.04 2.69 -1.43
C ILE A 8 0.27 1.91 -0.36
N LEU A 9 0.97 1.14 0.45
CA LEU A 9 0.34 0.32 1.47
C LEU A 9 -0.30 1.18 2.56
N LEU A 10 0.33 2.28 2.96
CA LEU A 10 -0.25 3.24 3.88
C LEU A 10 -1.54 3.83 3.34
N HIS A 11 -1.57 4.14 2.04
CA HIS A 11 -2.77 4.66 1.42
C HIS A 11 -3.94 3.70 1.60
N TYR A 12 -3.73 2.42 1.27
CA TYR A 12 -4.78 1.42 1.39
C TYR A 12 -5.15 1.11 2.85
N TYR A 13 -4.23 1.35 3.76
CA TYR A 13 -4.50 1.15 5.18
C TYR A 13 -5.44 2.24 5.74
N TYR A 14 -5.21 3.50 5.34
CA TYR A 14 -5.98 4.63 5.84
C TYR A 14 -7.18 4.99 4.97
N CYS A 15 -7.10 4.75 3.68
CA CYS A 15 -8.13 5.14 2.72
C CYS A 15 -8.51 3.93 1.89
N PRO A 16 -9.68 3.33 2.11
CA PRO A 16 -10.09 2.12 1.38
C PRO A 16 -10.56 2.45 -0.04
N VAL A 17 -9.76 3.19 -0.78
CA VAL A 17 -9.97 3.52 -2.19
C VAL A 17 -8.68 3.29 -2.93
N ASP A 18 -8.75 3.23 -4.25
CA ASP A 18 -7.56 3.00 -5.04
C ASP A 18 -6.51 4.09 -4.85
N TYR A 19 -5.27 3.69 -4.99
CA TYR A 19 -4.15 4.61 -4.89
C TYR A 19 -4.23 5.68 -5.97
N GLN A 20 -4.19 6.92 -5.53
CA GLN A 20 -4.31 8.08 -6.42
C GLN A 20 -3.08 8.98 -6.37
N GLY A 21 -2.12 8.67 -5.53
CA GLY A 21 -0.92 9.48 -5.37
C GLY A 21 0.11 9.16 -6.42
N GLY A 22 0.23 9.99 -7.42
CA GLY A 22 1.14 9.78 -8.52
C GLY A 22 0.45 9.13 -9.71
N ASP A 23 1.25 8.65 -10.64
CA ASP A 23 0.73 8.03 -11.85
C ASP A 23 0.45 6.55 -11.59
N PHE A 24 -0.82 6.22 -11.44
CA PHE A 24 -1.24 4.84 -11.19
C PHE A 24 -0.80 3.90 -12.32
N SER A 25 -0.66 4.39 -13.54
CA SER A 25 -0.23 3.58 -14.66
C SER A 25 1.29 3.38 -14.71
N ALA A 26 2.05 4.08 -13.85
CA ALA A 26 3.50 3.94 -13.83
C ALA A 26 3.90 2.50 -13.52
N PRO A 27 4.90 1.95 -14.23
CA PRO A 27 5.32 0.57 -14.00
C PRO A 27 5.72 0.27 -12.56
N ALA A 28 6.34 1.23 -11.88
CA ALA A 28 6.75 1.03 -10.49
C ALA A 28 5.55 0.82 -9.56
N VAL A 29 4.47 1.55 -9.78
CA VAL A 29 3.24 1.41 -8.99
C VAL A 29 2.58 0.06 -9.27
N LYS A 30 2.46 -0.29 -10.54
CA LYS A 30 1.88 -1.57 -10.93
C LYS A 30 2.67 -2.74 -10.37
N ASN A 31 3.99 -2.68 -10.44
CA ASN A 31 4.85 -3.74 -9.91
C ASN A 31 4.70 -3.87 -8.39
N ALA A 32 4.59 -2.76 -7.70
CA ALA A 32 4.40 -2.77 -6.25
C ALA A 32 3.06 -3.42 -5.87
N ILE A 33 2.00 -3.07 -6.58
CA ILE A 33 0.68 -3.64 -6.32
C ILE A 33 0.66 -5.14 -6.62
N GLU A 34 1.26 -5.56 -7.74
CA GLU A 34 1.35 -6.97 -8.08
C GLU A 34 2.13 -7.76 -7.03
N ARG A 35 3.21 -7.20 -6.54
CA ARG A 35 4.00 -7.83 -5.50
C ARG A 35 3.22 -7.99 -4.20
N PHE A 36 2.48 -6.96 -3.81
CA PHE A 36 1.63 -7.04 -2.63
C PHE A 36 0.53 -8.08 -2.78
N ARG A 37 -0.01 -8.21 -3.98
CA ARG A 37 -1.07 -9.18 -4.25
C ARG A 37 -0.54 -10.61 -4.31
N ASP A 38 0.53 -10.83 -5.08
CA ASP A 38 0.95 -12.18 -5.45
C ASP A 38 2.01 -12.77 -4.53
N GLU A 39 2.93 -11.94 -4.03
CA GLU A 39 4.05 -12.42 -3.21
C GLU A 39 3.80 -12.27 -1.72
N LEU A 40 3.26 -11.13 -1.32
CA LEU A 40 3.17 -10.77 0.10
C LEU A 40 1.77 -10.93 0.68
N ASN A 41 0.75 -11.03 -0.16
CA ASN A 41 -0.65 -11.11 0.26
C ASN A 41 -1.07 -9.96 1.18
N LEU A 42 -0.58 -8.76 0.88
CA LEU A 42 -0.93 -7.58 1.65
C LEU A 42 -2.08 -6.80 1.03
N LEU A 43 -2.33 -7.00 -0.26
CA LEU A 43 -3.49 -6.45 -0.97
C LEU A 43 -4.22 -7.57 -1.68
N GLU A 44 -5.52 -7.39 -1.88
CA GLU A 44 -6.33 -8.33 -2.63
C GLU A 44 -7.29 -7.58 -3.55
N PRO A 45 -7.63 -8.14 -4.72
CA PRO A 45 -8.58 -7.51 -5.61
C PRO A 45 -10.00 -7.63 -5.02
N THR A 46 -10.80 -6.59 -5.25
CA THR A 46 -12.21 -6.61 -4.90
C THR A 46 -13.03 -7.03 -6.11
N GLN A 47 -14.34 -7.13 -5.95
CA GLN A 47 -15.22 -7.39 -7.08
C GLN A 47 -15.50 -6.14 -7.91
N SER A 48 -15.11 -4.98 -7.42
CA SER A 48 -15.28 -3.72 -8.10
C SER A 48 -14.17 -3.53 -9.12
N MET A 49 -14.48 -2.91 -10.25
CA MET A 49 -13.52 -2.64 -11.32
C MET A 49 -13.67 -1.22 -11.80
N ASP A 50 -12.57 -0.67 -12.32
CA ASP A 50 -12.60 0.65 -12.94
C ASP A 50 -13.11 0.56 -14.39
N VAL A 51 -13.07 1.70 -15.10
CA VAL A 51 -13.56 1.78 -16.48
C VAL A 51 -12.74 0.95 -17.46
N TYR A 52 -11.51 0.58 -17.09
CA TYR A 52 -10.61 -0.22 -17.92
C TYR A 52 -10.65 -1.71 -17.54
N HIS A 53 -11.59 -2.11 -16.68
CA HIS A 53 -11.72 -3.48 -16.17
C HIS A 53 -10.57 -3.93 -15.29
N ASP A 54 -9.80 -2.98 -14.74
CA ASP A 54 -8.79 -3.29 -13.74
C ASP A 54 -9.45 -3.36 -12.36
N PRO A 55 -9.12 -4.35 -11.54
CA PRO A 55 -9.77 -4.47 -10.24
C PRO A 55 -9.30 -3.39 -9.27
N HIS A 56 -10.23 -2.96 -8.44
CA HIS A 56 -9.88 -2.16 -7.27
C HIS A 56 -9.30 -3.09 -6.19
N TYR A 57 -8.37 -2.59 -5.41
CA TYR A 57 -7.69 -3.39 -4.38
C TYR A 57 -8.08 -2.91 -2.99
N ARG A 58 -7.94 -3.80 -2.03
CA ARG A 58 -8.11 -3.48 -0.61
C ARG A 58 -7.02 -4.17 0.19
N ILE A 59 -6.74 -3.64 1.37
CA ILE A 59 -5.75 -4.25 2.25
C ILE A 59 -6.32 -5.55 2.82
N THR A 60 -5.47 -6.60 2.88
CA THR A 60 -5.85 -7.85 3.51
C THR A 60 -5.69 -7.75 5.02
N GLU A 61 -6.20 -8.74 5.75
CA GLU A 61 -5.96 -8.82 7.20
C GLU A 61 -4.47 -8.92 7.49
N ARG A 62 -3.74 -9.67 6.69
CA ARG A 62 -2.28 -9.75 6.80
C ARG A 62 -1.62 -8.40 6.58
N GLY A 63 -2.08 -7.64 5.59
CA GLY A 63 -1.57 -6.30 5.32
C GLY A 63 -1.86 -5.34 6.48
N ARG A 64 -3.04 -5.45 7.05
CA ARG A 64 -3.44 -4.65 8.20
C ARG A 64 -2.55 -4.91 9.40
N VAL A 65 -2.33 -6.19 9.73
CA VAL A 65 -1.45 -6.58 10.83
C VAL A 65 -0.02 -6.08 10.58
N PHE A 66 0.45 -6.24 9.35
CA PHE A 66 1.77 -5.75 8.95
C PHE A 66 1.90 -4.24 9.18
N MET A 67 0.90 -3.47 8.75
CA MET A 67 0.94 -2.02 8.89
C MET A 67 0.83 -1.58 10.34
N GLU A 68 0.02 -2.26 11.13
CA GLU A 68 -0.07 -1.97 12.55
C GLU A 68 1.26 -2.21 13.25
N ALA A 69 1.93 -3.30 12.92
CA ALA A 69 3.25 -3.59 13.46
C ALA A 69 4.27 -2.52 13.04
N LEU A 70 4.24 -2.12 11.79
CA LEU A 70 5.15 -1.10 11.27
C LEU A 70 4.91 0.25 11.94
N CYS A 71 3.65 0.64 12.10
CA CYS A 71 3.30 1.92 12.71
C CYS A 71 3.60 1.96 14.22
N ASN A 72 3.61 0.81 14.86
CA ASN A 72 3.91 0.72 16.30
C ASN A 72 5.38 0.48 16.60
N MET A 73 6.21 0.37 15.55
CA MET A 73 7.62 0.18 15.72
C MET A 73 8.26 1.42 16.32
N PRO A 74 9.06 1.28 17.40
CA PRO A 74 9.73 2.45 17.96
C PRO A 74 10.77 2.96 16.97
N LEU A 75 10.61 4.20 16.56
CA LEU A 75 11.52 4.84 15.64
C LEU A 75 12.46 5.77 16.41
N PRO A 76 13.71 5.91 15.94
CA PRO A 76 14.62 6.87 16.55
C PRO A 76 14.04 8.28 16.46
N VAL A 77 13.73 8.87 17.60
CA VAL A 77 13.08 10.17 17.65
C VAL A 77 13.92 11.23 16.94
N LYS A 78 15.21 11.08 17.00
CA LYS A 78 16.13 12.02 16.35
C LYS A 78 15.90 12.18 14.85
N GLN A 79 15.34 11.18 14.21
CA GLN A 79 15.07 11.22 12.79
C GLN A 79 13.84 12.06 12.45
N TRP A 80 13.00 12.30 13.44
CA TRP A 80 11.74 12.98 13.25
C TRP A 80 11.71 14.37 13.83
N VAL A 81 12.62 14.67 14.74
CA VAL A 81 12.69 15.97 15.37
C VAL A 81 13.51 16.90 14.48
N MET A 82 12.86 17.89 13.97
CA MET A 82 13.54 18.89 13.14
C MET A 82 14.23 19.91 14.03
N PRO A 83 15.45 20.25 13.69
CA PRO A 83 16.17 21.27 14.45
C PRO A 83 15.52 22.62 14.34
#